data_7a4020641c61c7b01f234d289a48a848
#
_entry.id   7a4020641c61c7b01f234d289a48a848
#
_cell.length_a   1.000
_cell.length_b   1.000
_cell.length_c   1.000
_cell.angle_alpha   90.00
_cell.angle_beta   90.00
_cell.angle_gamma   90.00
#
_symmetry.space_group_name_H-M   'P 1'
#
loop_
_entity.id
_entity.type
_entity.pdbx_description
1 polymer ?
#
loop_
_entity_poly.entity_id
_entity_poly.type
_entity_poly.pdbx_seq_one_letter_code
_entity_poly.pdbx_strand_id
1 'polypeptide(L)'
;MGKRKFCFVLWLAALLWGVACWTPLAAQDVVRKSEKMRPVWLSDKTPRPTNASFHYRVVEAVGKTLDEARHNCLLVLSEDVERTWKVSGQGTQDIRSEQVDGQLHEQSVFTYHYDVAGEEVSVTTTRYDEYWECRSYPDGMRYHCYMLFGVADTAQPDFDRLSFTRKYGARGLWRSMIIPGWGQLYKGSTVKGLCILGGEVLLATGIIVTESQRSSYVKKMKEQPQHLQTYNTKADNWSNARNVCIGAAAALYLYNIVDALVANGRKRAVTQKKVYFSLQPAVGDCNGIGLALNF
;
A
#
# COMPACT_ATOMS: atom_id res chain seq x y z
N MET A 1 7.30 -46.69 -14.52
CA MET A 1 6.87 -45.30 -14.69
C MET A 1 6.45 -44.60 -13.40
N GLY A 2 6.44 -45.24 -12.23
CA GLY A 2 6.02 -44.65 -10.93
C GLY A 2 7.04 -43.72 -10.25
N LYS A 3 8.33 -43.93 -10.41
CA LYS A 3 9.38 -43.21 -9.66
C LYS A 3 9.53 -41.72 -10.03
N ARG A 4 9.29 -41.33 -11.27
CA ARG A 4 9.39 -39.91 -11.69
C ARG A 4 8.26 -39.03 -11.17
N LYS A 5 7.05 -39.56 -10.94
CA LYS A 5 5.90 -38.81 -10.42
C LYS A 5 6.02 -38.54 -8.92
N PHE A 6 6.66 -39.46 -8.17
CA PHE A 6 6.90 -39.29 -6.73
C PHE A 6 7.96 -38.24 -6.42
N CYS A 7 8.99 -38.11 -7.24
CA CYS A 7 10.00 -37.06 -7.13
C CYS A 7 9.44 -35.64 -7.35
N PHE A 8 8.46 -35.47 -8.25
CA PHE A 8 7.89 -34.14 -8.53
C PHE A 8 7.04 -33.63 -7.37
N VAL A 9 6.27 -34.51 -6.71
CA VAL A 9 5.48 -34.17 -5.52
C VAL A 9 6.39 -33.83 -4.32
N LEU A 10 7.47 -34.55 -4.12
CA LEU A 10 8.48 -34.28 -3.10
C LEU A 10 9.23 -32.96 -3.38
N TRP A 11 9.50 -32.63 -4.64
CA TRP A 11 10.14 -31.37 -5.04
C TRP A 11 9.22 -30.15 -4.80
N LEU A 12 7.93 -30.30 -5.08
CA LEU A 12 6.90 -29.27 -4.78
C LEU A 12 6.70 -29.08 -3.27
N ALA A 13 6.71 -30.17 -2.50
CA ALA A 13 6.64 -30.11 -1.04
C ALA A 13 7.90 -29.46 -0.43
N ALA A 14 9.08 -29.73 -0.98
CA ALA A 14 10.34 -29.12 -0.56
C ALA A 14 10.40 -27.61 -0.90
N LEU A 15 9.84 -27.19 -2.04
CA LEU A 15 9.69 -25.77 -2.39
C LEU A 15 8.74 -25.04 -1.45
N LEU A 16 7.64 -25.67 -1.05
CA LEU A 16 6.71 -25.12 -0.07
C LEU A 16 7.31 -25.05 1.34
N TRP A 17 8.12 -26.02 1.73
CA TRP A 17 8.84 -26.02 3.01
C TRP A 17 10.00 -25.03 3.03
N GLY A 18 10.69 -24.82 1.93
CA GLY A 18 11.74 -23.80 1.80
C GLY A 18 11.23 -22.38 1.99
N VAL A 19 9.99 -22.10 1.61
CA VAL A 19 9.34 -20.79 1.85
C VAL A 19 8.91 -20.63 3.32
N ALA A 20 8.62 -21.73 4.03
CA ALA A 20 8.23 -21.69 5.45
C ALA A 20 9.43 -21.53 6.41
N CYS A 21 10.65 -21.85 5.98
CA CYS A 21 11.86 -21.74 6.79
C CYS A 21 12.61 -20.39 6.69
N TRP A 22 12.04 -19.39 6.03
CA TRP A 22 12.53 -18.03 6.20
C TRP A 22 12.06 -17.51 7.56
N THR A 23 12.78 -17.89 8.61
CA THR A 23 12.70 -17.19 9.89
C THR A 23 13.05 -15.73 9.62
N PRO A 24 12.17 -14.75 9.91
CA PRO A 24 12.55 -13.36 9.81
C PRO A 24 13.72 -13.16 10.78
N LEU A 25 14.86 -12.76 10.22
CA LEU A 25 15.98 -12.22 10.98
C LEU A 25 15.38 -11.22 11.99
N ALA A 26 15.63 -11.39 13.27
CA ALA A 26 15.07 -10.69 14.42
C ALA A 26 14.42 -9.33 14.08
N ALA A 27 13.23 -9.37 13.53
CA ALA A 27 12.41 -8.18 13.37
C ALA A 27 12.04 -7.75 14.79
N GLN A 28 12.56 -6.61 15.24
CA GLN A 28 12.16 -6.00 16.49
C GLN A 28 10.63 -6.02 16.56
N ASP A 29 10.09 -6.66 17.60
CA ASP A 29 8.65 -6.87 17.69
C ASP A 29 7.93 -5.53 17.78
N VAL A 30 7.17 -5.22 16.76
CA VAL A 30 6.28 -4.06 16.75
C VAL A 30 5.06 -4.39 17.60
N VAL A 31 5.02 -3.83 18.80
CA VAL A 31 3.97 -4.08 19.79
C VAL A 31 2.69 -3.31 19.43
N ARG A 32 2.84 -2.06 18.99
CA ARG A 32 1.72 -1.17 18.65
C ARG A 32 2.10 -0.28 17.46
N LYS A 33 1.12 0.13 16.67
CA LYS A 33 1.29 1.02 15.53
C LYS A 33 0.03 1.84 15.29
N SER A 34 0.18 3.03 14.71
CA SER A 34 -0.93 3.92 14.39
C SER A 34 -1.87 3.34 13.33
N GLU A 35 -1.32 2.57 12.37
CA GLU A 35 -2.08 1.99 11.28
C GLU A 35 -1.68 0.53 11.01
N LYS A 36 -2.62 -0.27 10.47
CA LYS A 36 -2.39 -1.69 10.16
C LYS A 36 -1.23 -1.90 9.20
N MET A 37 -1.07 -1.03 8.21
CA MET A 37 -0.02 -1.07 7.18
C MET A 37 0.70 0.27 7.11
N ARG A 38 2.01 0.24 6.90
CA ARG A 38 2.81 1.45 6.68
C ARG A 38 2.27 2.24 5.49
N PRO A 39 2.12 3.58 5.60
CA PRO A 39 1.70 4.44 4.50
C PRO A 39 2.63 4.31 3.29
N VAL A 40 2.10 4.62 2.09
CA VAL A 40 2.89 4.54 0.84
C VAL A 40 4.01 5.57 0.82
N TRP A 41 3.77 6.76 1.40
CA TRP A 41 4.74 7.85 1.43
C TRP A 41 5.98 7.55 2.29
N LEU A 42 5.90 6.57 3.19
CA LEU A 42 7.04 6.11 4.00
C LEU A 42 7.97 5.14 3.25
N SER A 43 7.54 4.56 2.15
CA SER A 43 8.34 3.68 1.30
C SER A 43 8.60 4.37 -0.03
N ASP A 44 9.78 4.88 -0.32
CA ASP A 44 10.33 5.38 -1.60
C ASP A 44 9.40 6.09 -2.60
N LYS A 45 8.13 6.34 -2.22
CA LYS A 45 7.09 6.96 -3.04
C LYS A 45 6.46 8.15 -2.33
N THR A 46 7.31 9.07 -1.86
CA THR A 46 6.83 10.39 -1.45
C THR A 46 6.02 11.02 -2.58
N PRO A 47 4.94 11.74 -2.28
CA PRO A 47 4.23 12.51 -3.29
C PRO A 47 5.19 13.44 -4.03
N ARG A 48 4.91 13.75 -5.28
CA ARG A 48 5.65 14.77 -6.02
C ARG A 48 4.90 16.09 -5.84
N PRO A 49 5.59 17.19 -5.52
CA PRO A 49 4.94 18.49 -5.45
C PRO A 49 4.41 18.90 -6.84
N THR A 50 3.29 19.62 -6.87
CA THR A 50 2.70 20.11 -8.12
C THR A 50 3.41 21.34 -8.66
N ASN A 51 4.15 22.04 -7.81
CA ASN A 51 4.93 23.24 -8.15
C ASN A 51 6.30 23.21 -7.46
N ALA A 52 7.16 24.14 -7.80
CA ALA A 52 8.52 24.23 -7.27
C ALA A 52 8.63 25.17 -6.04
N SER A 53 7.51 25.61 -5.44
CA SER A 53 7.54 26.52 -4.29
C SER A 53 7.79 25.81 -2.95
N PHE A 54 7.73 24.48 -2.94
CA PHE A 54 7.97 23.64 -1.77
C PHE A 54 8.37 22.21 -2.19
N HIS A 55 8.91 21.44 -1.25
CA HIS A 55 9.18 20.01 -1.44
C HIS A 55 8.63 19.19 -0.28
N TYR A 56 8.40 17.88 -0.53
CA TYR A 56 7.99 16.96 0.52
C TYR A 56 9.21 16.38 1.25
N ARG A 57 9.16 16.40 2.58
CA ARG A 57 10.17 15.81 3.45
C ARG A 57 9.55 14.79 4.41
N VAL A 58 10.14 13.61 4.49
CA VAL A 58 9.80 12.61 5.52
C VAL A 58 10.85 12.70 6.60
N VAL A 59 10.41 12.91 7.84
CA VAL A 59 11.25 12.98 9.02
C VAL A 59 10.97 11.78 9.91
N GLU A 60 12.01 11.14 10.42
CA GLU A 60 11.94 10.06 11.40
C GLU A 60 12.64 10.47 12.68
N ALA A 61 12.00 10.21 13.82
CA ALA A 61 12.64 10.32 15.11
C ALA A 61 12.11 9.29 16.10
N VAL A 62 12.89 9.07 17.15
CA VAL A 62 12.63 8.07 18.19
C VAL A 62 12.52 8.76 19.54
N GLY A 63 11.59 8.29 20.39
CA GLY A 63 11.43 8.75 21.76
C GLY A 63 10.94 7.62 22.68
N LYS A 64 11.05 7.82 23.98
CA LYS A 64 10.52 6.89 24.99
C LYS A 64 8.99 6.99 25.07
N THR A 65 8.44 8.17 24.78
CA THR A 65 7.02 8.42 24.65
C THR A 65 6.69 8.87 23.23
N LEU A 66 5.42 8.80 22.86
CA LEU A 66 4.97 9.26 21.53
C LEU A 66 5.17 10.78 21.37
N ASP A 67 4.91 11.55 22.43
CA ASP A 67 5.06 13.01 22.39
C ASP A 67 6.52 13.43 22.31
N GLU A 68 7.42 12.72 22.99
CA GLU A 68 8.86 12.91 22.84
C GLU A 68 9.32 12.60 21.41
N ALA A 69 8.83 11.50 20.82
CA ALA A 69 9.17 11.15 19.45
C ALA A 69 8.66 12.20 18.44
N ARG A 70 7.45 12.77 18.67
CA ARG A 70 6.90 13.88 17.88
C ARG A 70 7.75 15.14 18.00
N HIS A 71 8.11 15.50 19.24
CA HIS A 71 8.98 16.64 19.49
C HIS A 71 10.32 16.49 18.80
N ASN A 72 10.94 15.31 18.91
CA ASN A 72 12.20 15.01 18.24
C ASN A 72 12.08 15.08 16.69
N CYS A 73 10.93 14.72 16.11
CA CYS A 73 10.70 14.93 14.66
C CYS A 73 10.75 16.41 14.29
N LEU A 74 10.19 17.30 15.11
CA LEU A 74 10.23 18.74 14.86
C LEU A 74 11.65 19.31 15.02
N LEU A 75 12.44 18.81 15.98
CA LEU A 75 13.85 19.17 16.13
C LEU A 75 14.66 18.76 14.90
N VAL A 76 14.51 17.52 14.44
CA VAL A 76 15.20 17.04 13.23
C VAL A 76 14.79 17.86 12.00
N LEU A 77 13.51 18.25 11.90
CA LEU A 77 13.06 19.12 10.81
C LEU A 77 13.72 20.49 10.87
N SER A 78 13.80 21.12 12.06
CA SER A 78 14.44 22.43 12.21
C SER A 78 15.94 22.40 11.85
N GLU A 79 16.66 21.35 12.28
CA GLU A 79 18.08 21.15 11.91
C GLU A 79 18.26 20.96 10.39
N ASP A 80 17.34 20.26 9.73
CA ASP A 80 17.34 20.08 8.27
C ASP A 80 17.11 21.41 7.54
N VAL A 81 16.17 22.23 8.03
CA VAL A 81 15.88 23.56 7.49
C VAL A 81 17.09 24.48 7.68
N GLU A 82 17.68 24.53 8.88
CA GLU A 82 18.87 25.32 9.18
C GLU A 82 20.04 24.96 8.25
N ARG A 83 20.26 23.68 8.02
CA ARG A 83 21.32 23.19 7.13
C ARG A 83 21.06 23.58 5.68
N THR A 84 19.82 23.48 5.22
CA THR A 84 19.43 23.75 3.83
C THR A 84 19.53 25.23 3.52
N TRP A 85 19.04 26.08 4.41
CA TRP A 85 19.04 27.53 4.24
C TRP A 85 20.31 28.22 4.76
N LYS A 86 21.24 27.45 5.39
CA LYS A 86 22.47 27.95 6.01
C LYS A 86 22.20 29.05 7.03
N VAL A 87 21.13 28.93 7.78
CA VAL A 87 20.69 29.87 8.82
C VAL A 87 20.90 29.23 10.19
N SER A 88 21.14 30.05 11.19
CA SER A 88 21.20 29.62 12.60
C SER A 88 20.31 30.56 13.41
N GLY A 89 19.43 30.02 14.25
CA GLY A 89 18.54 30.83 15.06
C GLY A 89 17.58 30.01 15.92
N GLN A 90 16.77 30.69 16.75
CA GLN A 90 15.71 30.05 17.52
C GLN A 90 14.43 30.04 16.69
N GLY A 91 13.88 28.86 16.44
CA GLY A 91 12.59 28.72 15.76
C GLY A 91 11.43 29.00 16.74
N THR A 92 10.53 29.88 16.38
CA THR A 92 9.22 30.04 17.03
C THR A 92 8.19 29.22 16.26
N GLN A 93 7.35 28.48 16.99
CA GLN A 93 6.35 27.59 16.41
C GLN A 93 4.95 28.23 16.51
N ASP A 94 4.38 28.60 15.38
CA ASP A 94 2.97 28.99 15.28
C ASP A 94 2.14 27.81 14.75
N ILE A 95 1.18 27.33 15.55
CA ILE A 95 0.26 26.27 15.15
C ILE A 95 -1.03 26.92 14.65
N ARG A 96 -1.30 26.84 13.37
CA ARG A 96 -2.55 27.26 12.76
C ARG A 96 -3.35 26.05 12.30
N SER A 97 -4.52 25.82 12.90
CA SER A 97 -5.49 24.80 12.44
C SER A 97 -6.54 25.47 11.57
N GLU A 98 -6.67 25.03 10.35
CA GLU A 98 -7.69 25.51 9.42
C GLU A 98 -8.79 24.44 9.26
N GLN A 99 -10.03 24.81 9.55
CA GLN A 99 -11.20 23.96 9.37
C GLN A 99 -11.83 24.27 8.01
N VAL A 100 -11.75 23.35 7.06
CA VAL A 100 -12.37 23.47 5.75
C VAL A 100 -13.42 22.38 5.59
N ASP A 101 -14.65 22.75 5.21
CA ASP A 101 -15.80 21.88 4.92
C ASP A 101 -16.22 20.91 6.02
N GLY A 102 -16.25 21.35 7.29
CA GLY A 102 -16.79 20.55 8.40
C GLY A 102 -15.99 19.29 8.77
N GLN A 103 -14.88 19.01 8.09
CA GLN A 103 -13.89 18.03 8.48
C GLN A 103 -12.66 18.75 9.01
N LEU A 104 -12.26 18.42 10.24
CA LEU A 104 -11.01 18.89 10.83
C LEU A 104 -9.85 18.34 9.97
N HIS A 105 -9.44 19.05 8.95
CA HIS A 105 -8.12 18.93 8.37
C HIS A 105 -7.17 19.73 9.26
N GLU A 106 -6.64 19.08 10.28
CA GLU A 106 -5.58 19.64 11.11
C GLU A 106 -4.31 19.78 10.26
N GLN A 107 -4.28 20.82 9.45
CA GLN A 107 -3.08 21.22 8.74
C GLN A 107 -2.29 22.08 9.70
N SER A 108 -1.37 21.48 10.46
CA SER A 108 -0.50 22.21 11.36
C SER A 108 0.58 22.89 10.52
N VAL A 109 0.49 24.19 10.39
CA VAL A 109 1.51 25.03 9.75
C VAL A 109 2.50 25.45 10.83
N PHE A 110 3.78 25.18 10.60
CA PHE A 110 4.88 25.59 11.48
C PHE A 110 5.72 26.61 10.72
N THR A 111 5.97 27.78 11.33
CA THR A 111 6.86 28.78 10.76
C THR A 111 8.10 28.88 11.66
N TYR A 112 9.28 28.68 11.07
CA TYR A 112 10.55 28.86 11.73
C TYR A 112 11.10 30.22 11.36
N HIS A 113 11.41 31.04 12.36
CA HIS A 113 12.01 32.38 12.20
C HIS A 113 13.50 32.29 12.55
N TYR A 114 14.33 32.73 11.66
CA TYR A 114 15.78 32.77 11.82
C TYR A 114 16.30 34.18 11.62
N ASP A 115 17.27 34.59 12.43
CA ASP A 115 18.00 35.82 12.24
C ASP A 115 19.27 35.55 11.42
N VAL A 116 19.37 36.10 10.23
CA VAL A 116 20.51 35.96 9.32
C VAL A 116 21.10 37.33 9.08
N ALA A 117 22.21 37.62 9.75
CA ALA A 117 22.96 38.88 9.61
C ALA A 117 22.09 40.15 9.83
N GLY A 118 21.08 40.08 10.71
CA GLY A 118 20.15 41.16 11.01
C GLY A 118 18.89 41.22 10.13
N GLU A 119 18.71 40.24 9.24
CA GLU A 119 17.46 40.05 8.51
C GLU A 119 16.71 38.82 9.04
N GLU A 120 15.40 38.97 9.30
CA GLU A 120 14.54 37.86 9.72
C GLU A 120 14.15 37.02 8.52
N VAL A 121 14.60 35.76 8.51
CA VAL A 121 14.20 34.77 7.49
C VAL A 121 13.17 33.83 8.12
N SER A 122 12.01 33.67 7.49
CA SER A 122 10.98 32.76 7.93
C SER A 122 10.82 31.60 6.94
N VAL A 123 10.86 30.36 7.44
CA VAL A 123 10.62 29.17 6.64
C VAL A 123 9.34 28.50 7.11
N THR A 124 8.36 28.46 6.23
CA THR A 124 7.05 27.86 6.50
C THR A 124 7.06 26.39 6.16
N THR A 125 6.56 25.55 7.07
CA THR A 125 6.40 24.11 6.87
C THR A 125 4.98 23.69 7.18
N THR A 126 4.50 22.62 6.54
CA THR A 126 3.14 22.10 6.76
C THR A 126 3.23 20.60 7.05
N ARG A 127 2.61 20.16 8.16
CA ARG A 127 2.48 18.74 8.46
C ARG A 127 1.28 18.17 7.72
N TYR A 128 1.52 17.12 6.92
CA TYR A 128 0.47 16.45 6.16
C TYR A 128 -0.04 15.17 6.81
N ASP A 129 0.86 14.34 7.35
CA ASP A 129 0.49 13.04 7.89
C ASP A 129 1.52 12.56 8.91
N GLU A 130 1.07 11.65 9.77
CA GLU A 130 1.87 11.02 10.80
C GLU A 130 1.66 9.51 10.78
N TYR A 131 2.75 8.78 10.99
CA TYR A 131 2.74 7.34 11.23
C TYR A 131 3.72 7.00 12.34
N TRP A 132 3.33 6.13 13.28
CA TRP A 132 4.24 5.70 14.34
C TRP A 132 4.14 4.21 14.62
N GLU A 133 5.25 3.65 15.09
CA GLU A 133 5.40 2.28 15.57
C GLU A 133 6.03 2.29 16.98
N CYS A 134 5.42 1.56 17.90
CA CYS A 134 6.03 1.26 19.20
C CYS A 134 6.73 -0.08 19.09
N ARG A 135 8.04 -0.10 19.30
CA ARG A 135 8.87 -1.30 19.24
C ARG A 135 9.41 -1.65 20.61
N SER A 136 9.50 -2.96 20.89
CA SER A 136 10.12 -3.47 22.12
C SER A 136 11.61 -3.64 21.92
N TYR A 137 12.37 -3.11 22.85
CA TYR A 137 13.83 -3.24 22.95
C TYR A 137 14.20 -3.88 24.30
N PRO A 138 15.40 -4.44 24.47
CA PRO A 138 15.83 -4.99 25.76
C PRO A 138 15.83 -3.98 26.91
N ASP A 139 16.01 -2.69 26.58
CA ASP A 139 16.05 -1.55 27.51
C ASP A 139 14.69 -0.83 27.66
N GLY A 140 13.63 -1.32 27.04
CA GLY A 140 12.28 -0.78 27.14
C GLY A 140 11.59 -0.53 25.80
N MET A 141 10.40 0.07 25.88
CA MET A 141 9.65 0.42 24.69
C MET A 141 10.13 1.77 24.11
N ARG A 142 10.18 1.86 22.77
CA ARG A 142 10.48 3.11 22.07
C ARG A 142 9.46 3.33 20.95
N TYR A 143 9.10 4.61 20.76
CA TYR A 143 8.23 5.06 19.70
C TYR A 143 9.08 5.59 18.55
N HIS A 144 8.91 5.00 17.37
CA HIS A 144 9.43 5.51 16.11
C HIS A 144 8.30 6.30 15.46
N CYS A 145 8.47 7.60 15.35
CA CYS A 145 7.52 8.50 14.73
C CYS A 145 8.05 8.93 13.36
N TYR A 146 7.17 8.90 12.37
CA TYR A 146 7.44 9.31 11.00
C TYR A 146 6.42 10.38 10.63
N MET A 147 6.87 11.51 10.17
CA MET A 147 6.02 12.61 9.74
C MET A 147 6.32 13.03 8.32
N LEU A 148 5.26 13.31 7.56
CA LEU A 148 5.35 13.88 6.21
C LEU A 148 5.12 15.38 6.29
N PHE A 149 6.14 16.14 5.93
CA PHE A 149 6.10 17.60 5.86
C PHE A 149 6.19 18.10 4.42
N GLY A 150 5.58 19.26 4.16
CA GLY A 150 5.92 20.13 3.05
C GLY A 150 6.79 21.25 3.59
N VAL A 151 7.96 21.46 3.01
CA VAL A 151 8.92 22.49 3.39
C VAL A 151 8.98 23.53 2.29
N ALA A 152 8.80 24.80 2.66
CA ALA A 152 8.85 25.89 1.71
C ALA A 152 10.24 26.05 1.09
N ASP A 153 10.29 26.23 -0.23
CA ASP A 153 11.49 26.62 -0.99
C ASP A 153 11.47 28.11 -1.38
N THR A 154 10.32 28.77 -1.12
CA THR A 154 10.09 30.19 -1.43
C THR A 154 9.40 30.88 -0.26
N ALA A 155 9.47 32.21 -0.20
CA ALA A 155 8.83 33.01 0.85
C ALA A 155 7.30 32.89 0.87
N GLN A 156 6.68 32.58 -0.26
CA GLN A 156 5.23 32.38 -0.40
C GLN A 156 4.95 31.03 -1.06
N PRO A 157 4.98 29.93 -0.27
CA PRO A 157 4.75 28.59 -0.81
C PRO A 157 3.26 28.36 -1.11
N ASP A 158 2.94 27.81 -2.28
CA ASP A 158 1.61 27.27 -2.57
C ASP A 158 1.62 25.77 -2.32
N PHE A 159 1.33 25.40 -1.08
CA PHE A 159 1.30 24.00 -0.66
C PHE A 159 0.15 23.23 -1.29
N ASP A 160 0.42 22.02 -1.73
CA ASP A 160 -0.59 21.10 -2.24
C ASP A 160 -1.65 20.76 -1.18
N ARG A 161 -2.88 20.59 -1.61
CA ARG A 161 -3.91 19.96 -0.78
C ARG A 161 -3.85 18.44 -0.97
N LEU A 162 -3.37 17.72 0.06
CA LEU A 162 -3.34 16.26 0.05
C LEU A 162 -4.58 15.69 0.69
N SER A 163 -5.21 14.74 0.02
CA SER A 163 -6.18 13.84 0.64
C SER A 163 -5.58 12.45 0.81
N PHE A 164 -5.89 11.79 1.92
CA PHE A 164 -5.38 10.47 2.21
C PHE A 164 -6.46 9.41 2.03
N THR A 165 -6.20 8.41 1.21
CA THR A 165 -7.15 7.33 0.95
C THR A 165 -6.51 5.96 1.08
N ARG A 166 -7.30 4.99 1.56
CA ARG A 166 -6.94 3.56 1.59
C ARG A 166 -7.68 2.75 0.53
N LYS A 167 -8.60 3.40 -0.20
CA LYS A 167 -9.40 2.75 -1.25
C LYS A 167 -8.65 2.79 -2.58
N TYR A 168 -8.54 1.66 -3.22
CA TYR A 168 -7.85 1.50 -4.51
C TYR A 168 -8.83 1.26 -5.67
N GLY A 169 -10.08 0.86 -5.38
CA GLY A 169 -11.16 0.69 -6.35
C GLY A 169 -10.75 -0.14 -7.57
N ALA A 170 -11.10 0.33 -8.75
CA ALA A 170 -10.85 -0.34 -10.02
C ALA A 170 -9.37 -0.69 -10.28
N ARG A 171 -8.42 0.09 -9.75
CA ARG A 171 -6.98 -0.19 -9.94
C ARG A 171 -6.52 -1.49 -9.30
N GLY A 172 -7.09 -1.85 -8.13
CA GLY A 172 -6.84 -3.14 -7.49
C GLY A 172 -7.59 -4.28 -8.18
N LEU A 173 -8.85 -4.02 -8.57
CA LEU A 173 -9.71 -4.97 -9.24
C LEU A 173 -9.07 -5.49 -10.55
N TRP A 174 -8.70 -4.59 -11.47
CA TRP A 174 -8.10 -4.97 -12.76
C TRP A 174 -6.89 -5.89 -12.61
N ARG A 175 -6.02 -5.63 -11.63
CA ARG A 175 -4.85 -6.48 -11.38
C ARG A 175 -5.23 -7.87 -10.94
N SER A 176 -6.22 -7.99 -10.05
CA SER A 176 -6.70 -9.28 -9.56
C SER A 176 -7.50 -10.07 -10.60
N MET A 177 -8.09 -9.39 -11.59
CA MET A 177 -8.74 -10.07 -12.73
C MET A 177 -7.71 -10.73 -13.66
N ILE A 178 -6.55 -10.12 -13.85
CA ILE A 178 -5.50 -10.67 -14.72
C ILE A 178 -4.73 -11.78 -14.00
N ILE A 179 -4.27 -11.52 -12.78
CA ILE A 179 -3.54 -12.49 -11.94
C ILE A 179 -4.16 -12.50 -10.55
N PRO A 180 -4.74 -13.63 -10.09
CA PRO A 180 -5.27 -13.76 -8.75
C PRO A 180 -4.23 -13.36 -7.70
N GLY A 181 -4.63 -12.55 -6.70
CA GLY A 181 -3.74 -12.06 -5.66
C GLY A 181 -2.92 -10.80 -6.01
N TRP A 182 -2.80 -10.41 -7.28
CA TRP A 182 -1.99 -9.25 -7.68
C TRP A 182 -2.57 -7.93 -7.14
N GLY A 183 -3.88 -7.79 -7.09
CA GLY A 183 -4.53 -6.62 -6.50
C GLY A 183 -4.21 -6.46 -5.01
N GLN A 184 -4.15 -7.56 -4.26
CA GLN A 184 -3.78 -7.59 -2.84
C GLN A 184 -2.31 -7.23 -2.63
N LEU A 185 -1.40 -7.76 -3.46
CA LEU A 185 0.01 -7.38 -3.48
C LEU A 185 0.17 -5.88 -3.74
N TYR A 186 -0.53 -5.35 -4.74
CA TYR A 186 -0.53 -3.92 -5.07
C TYR A 186 -1.02 -3.03 -3.93
N LYS A 187 -1.98 -3.50 -3.14
CA LYS A 187 -2.48 -2.83 -1.93
C LYS A 187 -1.54 -2.94 -0.73
N GLY A 188 -0.49 -3.77 -0.81
CA GLY A 188 0.48 -4.03 0.25
C GLY A 188 0.10 -5.17 1.21
N SER A 189 -0.93 -5.95 0.89
CA SER A 189 -1.31 -7.16 1.64
C SER A 189 -0.58 -8.38 1.05
N THR A 190 0.74 -8.45 1.24
CA THR A 190 1.63 -9.45 0.60
C THR A 190 1.26 -10.88 0.93
N VAL A 191 1.09 -11.19 2.22
CA VAL A 191 0.72 -12.55 2.68
C VAL A 191 -0.59 -12.99 2.04
N LYS A 192 -1.62 -12.15 2.08
CA LYS A 192 -2.93 -12.46 1.51
C LYS A 192 -2.86 -12.66 -0.01
N GLY A 193 -2.11 -11.81 -0.72
CA GLY A 193 -1.92 -11.93 -2.16
C GLY A 193 -1.21 -13.23 -2.54
N LEU A 194 -0.16 -13.61 -1.80
CA LEU A 194 0.57 -14.87 -2.02
C LEU A 194 -0.28 -16.11 -1.69
N CYS A 195 -1.09 -16.07 -0.62
CA CYS A 195 -2.01 -17.15 -0.28
C CYS A 195 -3.06 -17.38 -1.39
N ILE A 196 -3.62 -16.31 -1.94
CA ILE A 196 -4.59 -16.40 -3.05
C ILE A 196 -3.92 -16.96 -4.29
N LEU A 197 -2.76 -16.41 -4.70
CA LEU A 197 -2.02 -16.87 -5.86
C LEU A 197 -1.61 -18.35 -5.72
N GLY A 198 -1.04 -18.70 -4.56
CA GLY A 198 -0.63 -20.08 -4.28
C GLY A 198 -1.81 -21.06 -4.25
N GLY A 199 -2.94 -20.64 -3.68
CA GLY A 199 -4.18 -21.43 -3.68
C GLY A 199 -4.69 -21.71 -5.08
N GLU A 200 -4.74 -20.71 -5.95
CA GLU A 200 -5.15 -20.87 -7.36
C GLU A 200 -4.20 -21.81 -8.13
N VAL A 201 -2.89 -21.67 -7.95
CA VAL A 201 -1.91 -22.54 -8.60
C VAL A 201 -2.06 -23.99 -8.11
N LEU A 202 -2.28 -24.21 -6.82
CA LEU A 202 -2.52 -25.55 -6.26
C LEU A 202 -3.80 -26.18 -6.81
N LEU A 203 -4.90 -25.41 -6.88
CA LEU A 203 -6.17 -25.88 -7.42
C LEU A 203 -6.06 -26.18 -8.92
N ALA A 204 -5.42 -25.34 -9.71
CA ALA A 204 -5.15 -25.58 -11.13
C ALA A 204 -4.33 -26.86 -11.33
N THR A 205 -3.27 -27.05 -10.53
CA THR A 205 -2.47 -28.27 -10.54
C THR A 205 -3.33 -29.48 -10.16
N GLY A 206 -4.18 -29.36 -9.15
CA GLY A 206 -5.14 -30.38 -8.74
C GLY A 206 -6.07 -30.80 -9.88
N ILE A 207 -6.62 -29.85 -10.62
CA ILE A 207 -7.47 -30.10 -11.79
C ILE A 207 -6.71 -30.94 -12.85
N ILE A 208 -5.48 -30.54 -13.18
CA ILE A 208 -4.64 -31.24 -14.18
C ILE A 208 -4.33 -32.66 -13.72
N VAL A 209 -3.93 -32.85 -12.47
CA VAL A 209 -3.60 -34.15 -11.91
C VAL A 209 -4.82 -35.08 -11.87
N THR A 210 -5.94 -34.57 -11.37
CA THR A 210 -7.19 -35.35 -11.27
C THR A 210 -7.70 -35.78 -12.66
N GLU A 211 -7.66 -34.89 -13.66
CA GLU A 211 -8.05 -35.21 -15.03
C GLU A 211 -7.06 -36.22 -15.67
N SER A 212 -5.76 -36.11 -15.43
CA SER A 212 -4.77 -37.08 -15.89
C SER A 212 -5.04 -38.49 -15.33
N GLN A 213 -5.39 -38.56 -14.03
CA GLN A 213 -5.74 -39.84 -13.40
C GLN A 213 -7.03 -40.43 -13.96
N ARG A 214 -8.08 -39.58 -14.07
CA ARG A 214 -9.35 -39.98 -14.68
C ARG A 214 -9.12 -40.53 -16.09
N SER A 215 -8.41 -39.81 -16.94
CA SER A 215 -8.09 -40.22 -18.32
C SER A 215 -7.34 -41.55 -18.37
N SER A 216 -6.40 -41.77 -17.42
CA SER A 216 -5.68 -43.05 -17.30
C SER A 216 -6.63 -44.21 -17.00
N TYR A 217 -7.62 -44.07 -16.12
CA TYR A 217 -8.60 -45.11 -15.82
C TYR A 217 -9.56 -45.33 -16.96
N VAL A 218 -9.98 -44.30 -17.67
CA VAL A 218 -10.79 -44.40 -18.90
C VAL A 218 -10.05 -45.21 -19.97
N LYS A 219 -8.74 -45.02 -20.11
CA LYS A 219 -7.91 -45.83 -21.03
C LYS A 219 -7.86 -47.31 -20.60
N LYS A 220 -7.65 -47.60 -19.30
CA LYS A 220 -7.64 -48.95 -18.76
C LYS A 220 -8.97 -49.67 -18.92
N MET A 221 -10.12 -48.99 -18.90
CA MET A 221 -11.42 -49.60 -19.20
C MET A 221 -11.47 -50.20 -20.60
N LYS A 222 -10.84 -49.56 -21.58
CA LYS A 222 -10.77 -50.04 -22.98
C LYS A 222 -9.78 -51.21 -23.14
N GLU A 223 -8.68 -51.19 -22.39
CA GLU A 223 -7.61 -52.21 -22.48
C GLU A 223 -7.96 -53.49 -21.69
N GLN A 224 -8.75 -53.39 -20.61
CA GLN A 224 -9.10 -54.48 -19.69
C GLN A 224 -10.59 -54.51 -19.37
N PRO A 225 -11.43 -54.97 -20.28
CA PRO A 225 -12.89 -54.98 -20.13
C PRO A 225 -13.40 -55.79 -18.92
N GLN A 226 -12.65 -56.79 -18.48
CA GLN A 226 -13.00 -57.61 -17.30
C GLN A 226 -13.05 -56.82 -15.99
N HIS A 227 -12.38 -55.68 -15.91
CA HIS A 227 -12.35 -54.79 -14.74
C HIS A 227 -13.11 -53.49 -14.93
N LEU A 228 -14.01 -53.44 -15.90
CA LEU A 228 -14.71 -52.23 -16.35
C LEU A 228 -15.39 -51.52 -15.19
N GLN A 229 -16.12 -52.21 -14.33
CA GLN A 229 -16.87 -51.59 -13.21
C GLN A 229 -15.92 -50.97 -12.19
N THR A 230 -14.81 -51.63 -11.86
CA THR A 230 -13.81 -51.10 -10.92
C THR A 230 -13.12 -49.87 -11.46
N TYR A 231 -12.78 -49.83 -12.75
CA TYR A 231 -12.12 -48.69 -13.37
C TYR A 231 -13.08 -47.51 -13.58
N ASN A 232 -14.36 -47.80 -13.85
CA ASN A 232 -15.39 -46.79 -13.93
C ASN A 232 -15.58 -46.06 -12.59
N THR A 233 -15.75 -46.80 -11.49
CA THR A 233 -15.83 -46.21 -10.14
C THR A 233 -14.61 -45.34 -9.80
N LYS A 234 -13.40 -45.77 -10.18
CA LYS A 234 -12.19 -44.97 -9.98
C LYS A 234 -12.16 -43.71 -10.85
N ALA A 235 -12.59 -43.82 -12.10
CA ALA A 235 -12.71 -42.68 -13.00
C ALA A 235 -13.72 -41.63 -12.49
N ASP A 236 -14.87 -42.10 -11.97
CA ASP A 236 -15.90 -41.25 -11.37
C ASP A 236 -15.42 -40.56 -10.12
N ASN A 237 -14.70 -41.25 -9.23
CA ASN A 237 -14.10 -40.64 -8.04
C ASN A 237 -13.10 -39.52 -8.39
N TRP A 238 -12.25 -39.74 -9.42
CA TRP A 238 -11.33 -38.72 -9.91
C TRP A 238 -12.08 -37.55 -10.60
N SER A 239 -13.20 -37.83 -11.29
CA SER A 239 -14.07 -36.82 -11.85
C SER A 239 -14.68 -35.94 -10.76
N ASN A 240 -15.16 -36.53 -9.67
CA ASN A 240 -15.70 -35.81 -8.51
C ASN A 240 -14.62 -34.96 -7.85
N ALA A 241 -13.42 -35.50 -7.63
CA ALA A 241 -12.29 -34.74 -7.09
C ALA A 241 -11.92 -33.54 -7.98
N ARG A 242 -11.89 -33.73 -9.31
CA ARG A 242 -11.68 -32.63 -10.27
C ARG A 242 -12.76 -31.55 -10.14
N ASN A 243 -14.02 -31.94 -10.09
CA ASN A 243 -15.16 -31.00 -9.98
C ASN A 243 -15.11 -30.20 -8.69
N VAL A 244 -14.68 -30.82 -7.58
CA VAL A 244 -14.42 -30.11 -6.31
C VAL A 244 -13.30 -29.09 -6.46
N CYS A 245 -12.18 -29.45 -7.12
CA CYS A 245 -11.09 -28.49 -7.38
C CYS A 245 -11.57 -27.32 -8.26
N ILE A 246 -12.37 -27.58 -9.30
CA ILE A 246 -12.93 -26.52 -10.15
C ILE A 246 -13.84 -25.60 -9.34
N GLY A 247 -14.74 -26.15 -8.52
CA GLY A 247 -15.64 -25.36 -7.66
C GLY A 247 -14.88 -24.51 -6.65
N ALA A 248 -13.83 -25.08 -6.03
CA ALA A 248 -12.98 -24.36 -5.10
C ALA A 248 -12.18 -23.23 -5.78
N ALA A 249 -11.64 -23.46 -6.98
CA ALA A 249 -10.95 -22.44 -7.76
C ALA A 249 -11.89 -21.28 -8.11
N ALA A 250 -13.10 -21.60 -8.61
CA ALA A 250 -14.08 -20.56 -8.90
C ALA A 250 -14.48 -19.74 -7.67
N ALA A 251 -14.67 -20.39 -6.53
CA ALA A 251 -14.99 -19.71 -5.27
C ALA A 251 -13.84 -18.82 -4.79
N LEU A 252 -12.59 -19.31 -4.84
CA LEU A 252 -11.41 -18.54 -4.48
C LEU A 252 -11.21 -17.33 -5.41
N TYR A 253 -11.43 -17.52 -6.73
CA TYR A 253 -11.34 -16.43 -7.69
C TYR A 253 -12.40 -15.35 -7.45
N LEU A 254 -13.65 -15.73 -7.18
CA LEU A 254 -14.72 -14.77 -6.82
C LEU A 254 -14.36 -14.01 -5.53
N TYR A 255 -13.87 -14.72 -4.50
CA TYR A 255 -13.38 -14.08 -3.29
C TYR A 255 -12.26 -13.08 -3.59
N ASN A 256 -11.28 -13.47 -4.42
CA ASN A 256 -10.20 -12.59 -4.86
C ASN A 256 -10.69 -11.29 -5.50
N ILE A 257 -11.69 -11.38 -6.40
CA ILE A 257 -12.29 -10.22 -7.08
C ILE A 257 -12.98 -9.28 -6.08
N VAL A 258 -13.86 -9.83 -5.23
CA VAL A 258 -14.60 -9.05 -4.23
C VAL A 258 -13.63 -8.38 -3.25
N ASP A 259 -12.65 -9.12 -2.75
CA ASP A 259 -11.63 -8.57 -1.84
C ASP A 259 -10.77 -7.50 -2.52
N ALA A 260 -10.39 -7.71 -3.77
CA ALA A 260 -9.64 -6.71 -4.55
C ALA A 260 -10.40 -5.40 -4.73
N LEU A 261 -11.73 -5.43 -4.75
CA LEU A 261 -12.56 -4.23 -4.84
C LEU A 261 -12.75 -3.56 -3.47
N VAL A 262 -13.14 -4.33 -2.46
CA VAL A 262 -13.65 -3.82 -1.17
C VAL A 262 -12.54 -3.57 -0.14
N ALA A 263 -11.53 -4.45 -0.07
CA ALA A 263 -10.52 -4.36 0.97
C ALA A 263 -9.67 -3.09 0.86
N ASN A 264 -9.44 -2.46 2.02
CA ASN A 264 -8.54 -1.33 2.12
C ASN A 264 -7.08 -1.76 1.90
N GLY A 265 -6.31 -0.87 1.27
CA GLY A 265 -4.87 -1.01 1.11
C GLY A 265 -4.09 -0.06 2.02
N ARG A 266 -2.79 0.08 1.73
CA ARG A 266 -1.91 1.06 2.37
C ARG A 266 -2.44 2.47 2.13
N LYS A 267 -2.36 3.32 3.15
CA LYS A 267 -2.70 4.74 3.05
C LYS A 267 -1.80 5.41 2.01
N ARG A 268 -2.39 6.12 1.07
CA ARG A 268 -1.68 6.87 0.03
C ARG A 268 -2.17 8.32 -0.03
N ALA A 269 -1.24 9.21 -0.28
CA ALA A 269 -1.54 10.60 -0.57
C ALA A 269 -2.06 10.75 -2.01
N VAL A 270 -3.09 11.53 -2.17
CA VAL A 270 -3.66 11.92 -3.48
C VAL A 270 -3.75 13.44 -3.49
N THR A 271 -3.05 14.06 -4.42
CA THR A 271 -3.11 15.51 -4.60
C THR A 271 -4.47 15.88 -5.16
N GLN A 272 -5.17 16.76 -4.48
CA GLN A 272 -6.41 17.33 -4.97
C GLN A 272 -6.06 18.45 -5.98
N LYS A 273 -6.42 18.23 -7.23
CA LYS A 273 -6.34 19.30 -8.21
C LYS A 273 -7.42 20.32 -7.90
N LYS A 274 -7.01 21.58 -7.78
CA LYS A 274 -7.94 22.70 -7.67
C LYS A 274 -8.59 22.90 -9.05
N VAL A 275 -9.88 22.55 -9.20
CA VAL A 275 -10.64 22.89 -10.39
C VAL A 275 -11.38 24.19 -10.10
N TYR A 276 -11.03 25.26 -10.78
CA TYR A 276 -11.71 26.55 -10.66
C TYR A 276 -12.64 26.75 -11.83
N PHE A 277 -13.90 27.00 -11.52
CA PHE A 277 -14.86 27.53 -12.48
C PHE A 277 -14.82 29.06 -12.41
N SER A 278 -14.42 29.72 -13.47
CA SER A 278 -14.52 31.16 -13.57
C SER A 278 -15.51 31.55 -14.65
N LEU A 279 -16.48 32.37 -14.30
CA LEU A 279 -17.35 33.04 -15.24
C LEU A 279 -16.63 34.31 -15.69
N GLN A 280 -16.27 34.38 -16.95
CA GLN A 280 -15.64 35.57 -17.53
C GLN A 280 -16.58 36.20 -18.55
N PRO A 281 -16.74 37.54 -18.52
CA PRO A 281 -17.47 38.21 -19.59
C PRO A 281 -16.69 38.01 -20.90
N ALA A 282 -17.33 37.41 -21.87
CA ALA A 282 -16.77 37.31 -23.23
C ALA A 282 -17.05 38.65 -23.92
N VAL A 283 -16.00 39.42 -24.13
CA VAL A 283 -16.03 40.70 -24.88
C VAL A 283 -15.51 40.41 -26.28
N GLY A 284 -16.39 40.40 -27.25
CA GLY A 284 -16.11 40.18 -28.66
C GLY A 284 -17.34 40.47 -29.50
N ASP A 285 -17.41 39.99 -30.73
CA ASP A 285 -18.52 40.22 -31.66
C ASP A 285 -19.90 39.73 -31.13
N CYS A 286 -19.93 38.97 -30.05
CA CYS A 286 -21.10 38.62 -29.28
C CYS A 286 -20.84 38.81 -27.79
N ASN A 287 -21.60 39.70 -27.15
CA ASN A 287 -21.61 39.86 -25.70
C ASN A 287 -22.20 38.60 -25.05
N GLY A 288 -21.43 37.85 -24.31
CA GLY A 288 -21.82 36.62 -23.67
C GLY A 288 -21.05 36.34 -22.35
N ILE A 289 -21.43 35.27 -21.67
CA ILE A 289 -20.72 34.79 -20.48
C ILE A 289 -19.94 33.55 -20.91
N GLY A 290 -18.62 33.62 -20.83
CA GLY A 290 -17.72 32.50 -21.05
C GLY A 290 -17.48 31.74 -19.76
N LEU A 291 -17.52 30.40 -19.82
CA LEU A 291 -17.18 29.49 -18.71
C LEU A 291 -15.75 29.00 -18.94
N ALA A 292 -14.81 29.45 -18.11
CA ALA A 292 -13.43 28.96 -18.15
C ALA A 292 -13.23 27.88 -17.09
N LEU A 293 -12.75 26.72 -17.52
CA LEU A 293 -12.30 25.62 -16.67
C LEU A 293 -10.78 25.68 -16.58
N ASN A 294 -10.26 26.01 -15.40
CA ASN A 294 -8.84 25.93 -15.10
C ASN A 294 -8.55 24.63 -14.33
N PHE A 295 -7.60 23.81 -14.82
CA PHE A 295 -7.21 22.52 -14.26
C PHE A 295 -5.91 22.62 -13.48
#